data_6978b2daac5432fe17f5db14aa6893c7
#
_entry.id   6978b2daac5432fe17f5db14aa6893c7
#
_cell.length_a   1.000
_cell.length_b   1.000
_cell.length_c   1.000
_cell.angle_alpha   90.00
_cell.angle_beta   90.00
_cell.angle_gamma   90.00
#
_symmetry.space_group_name_H-M   'P 1'
#
loop_
_entity.id
_entity.type
_entity.pdbx_description
1 polymer ?
#
loop_
_entity_poly.entity_id
_entity_poly.type
_entity_poly.pdbx_seq_one_letter_code
_entity_poly.pdbx_strand_id
1 'polypeptide(L)'
;ARGGEGNRCGILECQTWRPLGHVIGDTQPYRDAREAWARMCADDCIENYERRCIAEGWLEKKDFEEIQDRVEKMIRDAKQFAVDSPYPDASELTTDLYD
;
A
#
# COMPACT_ATOMS: atom_id res chain seq x y z
N ALA A 1 -3.42 17.39 -4.26
CA ALA A 1 -3.24 18.43 -5.27
C ALA A 1 -4.10 19.64 -4.90
N ARG A 2 -3.50 20.77 -4.55
CA ARG A 2 -4.24 22.02 -4.45
C ARG A 2 -4.54 22.47 -5.88
N GLY A 3 -5.83 22.50 -6.27
CA GLY A 3 -6.23 23.13 -7.51
C GLY A 3 -5.72 24.57 -7.51
N GLY A 4 -5.08 24.96 -8.61
CA GLY A 4 -4.63 26.34 -8.81
C GLY A 4 -5.82 27.32 -8.72
N GLU A 5 -5.53 28.60 -8.69
CA GLU A 5 -6.52 29.68 -8.61
C GLU A 5 -7.75 29.40 -9.53
N GLY A 6 -8.91 29.12 -8.93
CA GLY A 6 -10.14 28.92 -9.67
C GLY A 6 -10.95 27.66 -9.36
N ASN A 7 -10.70 26.95 -8.29
CA ASN A 7 -11.56 25.82 -7.83
C ASN A 7 -11.92 24.80 -8.93
N ARG A 8 -10.96 24.44 -9.78
CA ARG A 8 -11.16 23.50 -10.89
C ARG A 8 -11.07 22.07 -10.40
N CYS A 9 -11.96 21.20 -10.88
CA CYS A 9 -11.83 19.76 -10.70
C CYS A 9 -10.55 19.27 -11.39
N GLY A 10 -9.80 18.40 -10.72
CA GLY A 10 -8.61 17.75 -11.28
C GLY A 10 -8.80 16.24 -11.31
N ILE A 11 -8.30 15.62 -12.35
CA ILE A 11 -8.21 14.16 -12.45
C ILE A 11 -6.76 13.76 -12.19
N LEU A 12 -6.55 12.84 -11.26
CA LEU A 12 -5.25 12.22 -11.00
C LEU A 12 -5.30 10.77 -11.46
N GLU A 13 -4.58 10.44 -12.53
CA GLU A 13 -4.41 9.07 -12.99
C GLU A 13 -3.19 8.44 -12.29
N CYS A 14 -3.43 7.40 -11.47
CA CYS A 14 -2.38 6.66 -10.80
C CYS A 14 -2.12 5.35 -11.54
N GLN A 15 -0.98 5.25 -12.21
CA GLN A 15 -0.56 4.02 -12.89
C GLN A 15 0.21 3.15 -11.91
N THR A 16 -0.20 1.90 -11.77
CA THR A 16 0.46 0.93 -10.90
C THR A 16 0.30 -0.48 -11.45
N TRP A 17 1.13 -1.39 -10.98
CA TRP A 17 1.03 -2.81 -11.27
C TRP A 17 0.64 -3.57 -10.00
N ARG A 18 -0.41 -4.42 -10.10
CA ARG A 18 -0.83 -5.25 -8.98
C ARG A 18 0.04 -6.51 -8.90
N PRO A 19 0.93 -6.65 -7.90
CA PRO A 19 1.87 -7.78 -7.83
C PRO A 19 1.17 -9.11 -7.50
N LEU A 20 0.19 -9.09 -6.62
CA LEU A 20 -0.49 -10.29 -6.11
C LEU A 20 -1.83 -10.52 -6.82
N GLY A 21 -2.28 -11.79 -6.83
CA GLY A 21 -3.58 -12.18 -7.31
C GLY A 21 -4.74 -11.65 -6.47
N HIS A 22 -5.95 -12.13 -6.78
CA HIS A 22 -7.18 -11.64 -6.13
C HIS A 22 -7.27 -12.08 -4.66
N VAL A 23 -6.87 -13.31 -4.36
CA VAL A 23 -6.91 -13.90 -3.02
C VAL A 23 -5.59 -14.59 -2.68
N ILE A 24 -5.38 -14.88 -1.40
CA ILE A 24 -4.26 -15.72 -0.96
C ILE A 24 -4.40 -17.10 -1.59
N GLY A 25 -3.34 -17.56 -2.29
CA GLY A 25 -3.35 -18.83 -3.01
C GLY A 25 -3.85 -18.77 -4.46
N ASP A 26 -4.20 -17.59 -4.98
CA ASP A 26 -4.48 -17.42 -6.39
C ASP A 26 -3.24 -17.77 -7.22
N THR A 27 -3.31 -18.88 -7.96
CA THR A 27 -2.21 -19.35 -8.81
C THR A 27 -2.02 -18.54 -10.09
N GLN A 28 -2.93 -17.62 -10.36
CA GLN A 28 -2.89 -16.66 -11.47
C GLN A 28 -2.67 -17.29 -12.85
N PRO A 29 -3.45 -18.32 -13.27
CA PRO A 29 -3.26 -18.99 -14.55
C PRO A 29 -3.50 -18.09 -15.77
N TYR A 30 -4.06 -16.91 -15.53
CA TYR A 30 -4.38 -15.88 -16.55
C TYR A 30 -3.20 -14.99 -16.93
N ARG A 31 -2.03 -15.15 -16.28
CA ARG A 31 -0.82 -14.40 -16.61
C ARG A 31 0.45 -15.22 -16.40
N ASP A 32 1.51 -14.92 -17.15
CA ASP A 32 2.82 -15.52 -16.94
C ASP A 32 3.47 -15.01 -15.65
N ALA A 33 3.87 -15.94 -14.77
CA ALA A 33 4.42 -15.58 -13.46
C ALA A 33 5.78 -14.86 -13.55
N ARG A 34 6.60 -15.19 -14.56
CA ARG A 34 7.93 -14.57 -14.74
C ARG A 34 7.78 -13.15 -15.26
N GLU A 35 6.89 -12.96 -16.24
CA GLU A 35 6.58 -11.63 -16.76
C GLU A 35 5.97 -10.74 -15.68
N ALA A 36 5.01 -11.26 -14.91
CA ALA A 36 4.39 -10.56 -13.81
C ALA A 36 5.40 -10.12 -12.75
N TRP A 37 6.33 -11.01 -12.38
CA TRP A 37 7.39 -10.71 -11.44
C TRP A 37 8.37 -9.65 -11.98
N ALA A 38 8.84 -9.81 -13.22
CA ALA A 38 9.75 -8.85 -13.84
C ALA A 38 9.12 -7.45 -13.91
N ARG A 39 7.84 -7.39 -14.25
CA ARG A 39 7.09 -6.14 -14.31
C ARG A 39 6.89 -5.53 -12.92
N MET A 40 6.58 -6.34 -11.93
CA MET A 40 6.48 -5.89 -10.53
C MET A 40 7.78 -5.22 -10.08
N CYS A 41 8.93 -5.87 -10.32
CA CYS A 41 10.23 -5.30 -9.95
C CYS A 41 10.57 -4.02 -10.73
N ALA A 42 10.17 -3.92 -12.01
CA ALA A 42 10.44 -2.75 -12.82
C ALA A 42 9.55 -1.54 -12.47
N ASP A 43 8.28 -1.82 -12.16
CA ASP A 43 7.25 -0.80 -11.96
C ASP A 43 6.92 -0.58 -10.46
N ASP A 44 7.75 -1.07 -9.53
CA ASP A 44 7.56 -0.82 -8.10
C ASP A 44 7.65 0.68 -7.83
N CYS A 45 6.51 1.25 -7.47
CA CYS A 45 6.38 2.70 -7.29
C CYS A 45 7.17 3.20 -6.07
N ILE A 46 7.36 2.37 -5.04
CA ILE A 46 8.10 2.74 -3.82
C ILE A 46 9.59 2.76 -4.12
N GLU A 47 10.15 1.68 -4.69
CA GLU A 47 11.57 1.64 -5.07
C GLU A 47 11.93 2.68 -6.12
N ASN A 48 11.05 2.89 -7.09
CA ASN A 48 11.25 3.91 -8.13
C ASN A 48 11.26 5.31 -7.54
N TYR A 49 10.41 5.59 -6.55
CA TYR A 49 10.36 6.87 -5.88
C TYR A 49 11.57 7.08 -4.97
N GLU A 50 11.99 6.05 -4.21
CA GLU A 50 13.21 6.08 -3.42
C GLU A 50 14.43 6.42 -4.29
N ARG A 51 14.62 5.68 -5.38
CA ARG A 51 15.72 5.95 -6.33
C ARG A 51 15.71 7.38 -6.84
N ARG A 52 14.53 7.90 -7.16
CA ARG A 52 14.37 9.29 -7.60
C ARG A 52 14.73 10.27 -6.49
N CYS A 53 14.23 10.09 -5.27
CA CYS A 53 14.54 10.98 -4.15
C CYS A 53 16.04 11.07 -3.87
N ILE A 54 16.72 9.93 -3.93
CA ILE A 54 18.18 9.89 -3.76
C ILE A 54 18.90 10.58 -4.92
N ALA A 55 18.49 10.32 -6.15
CA ALA A 55 19.11 10.92 -7.34
C ALA A 55 18.96 12.44 -7.40
N GLU A 56 17.82 12.96 -6.95
CA GLU A 56 17.54 14.40 -6.87
C GLU A 56 18.10 15.06 -5.60
N GLY A 57 18.69 14.27 -4.70
CA GLY A 57 19.25 14.77 -3.44
C GLY A 57 18.22 15.27 -2.43
N TRP A 58 16.98 14.82 -2.53
CA TRP A 58 15.91 15.22 -1.61
C TRP A 58 15.98 14.49 -0.27
N LEU A 59 16.37 13.21 -0.32
CA LEU A 59 16.51 12.33 0.84
C LEU A 59 17.76 11.47 0.68
N GLU A 60 18.29 11.01 1.81
CA GLU A 60 19.39 10.05 1.86
C GLU A 60 18.87 8.63 2.14
N LYS A 61 19.69 7.64 1.87
CA LYS A 61 19.33 6.24 2.10
C LYS A 61 18.89 5.96 3.54
N LYS A 62 19.55 6.59 4.51
CA LYS A 62 19.20 6.46 5.93
C LYS A 62 17.77 6.90 6.25
N ASP A 63 17.27 7.92 5.54
CA ASP A 63 15.90 8.42 5.77
C ASP A 63 14.86 7.35 5.38
N PHE A 64 15.15 6.57 4.32
CA PHE A 64 14.32 5.44 3.92
C PHE A 64 14.41 4.26 4.89
N GLU A 65 15.59 3.96 5.41
CA GLU A 65 15.79 2.94 6.45
C GLU A 65 14.99 3.29 7.71
N GLU A 66 15.02 4.55 8.16
CA GLU A 66 14.22 5.02 9.29
C GLU A 66 12.71 4.93 9.04
N ILE A 67 12.27 5.25 7.81
CA ILE A 67 10.86 5.10 7.41
C ILE A 67 10.46 3.63 7.44
N GLN A 68 11.28 2.75 6.90
CA GLN A 68 11.01 1.31 6.86
C GLN A 68 10.88 0.74 8.27
N ASP A 69 11.83 1.02 9.16
CA ASP A 69 11.80 0.58 10.55
C ASP A 69 10.53 1.03 11.26
N ARG A 70 10.12 2.28 11.03
CA ARG A 70 8.88 2.82 11.59
C ARG A 70 7.66 2.10 11.05
N VAL A 71 7.59 1.85 9.75
CA VAL A 71 6.47 1.13 9.12
C VAL A 71 6.40 -0.31 9.64
N GLU A 72 7.53 -1.01 9.72
CA GLU A 72 7.58 -2.36 10.26
C GLU A 72 7.11 -2.41 11.72
N LYS A 73 7.51 -1.43 12.52
CA LYS A 73 7.01 -1.31 13.90
C LYS A 73 5.50 -1.12 13.92
N MET A 74 4.97 -0.22 13.09
CA MET A 74 3.51 0.02 13.01
C MET A 74 2.74 -1.25 12.64
N ILE A 75 3.25 -2.04 11.71
CA ILE A 75 2.60 -3.32 11.30
C ILE A 75 2.67 -4.35 12.42
N ARG A 76 3.80 -4.47 13.13
CA ARG A 76 3.90 -5.35 14.30
C ARG A 76 2.91 -4.95 15.39
N ASP A 77 2.84 -3.66 15.70
CA ASP A 77 1.93 -3.13 16.71
C ASP A 77 0.46 -3.37 16.32
N ALA A 78 0.11 -3.14 15.05
CA ALA A 78 -1.23 -3.39 14.52
C ALA A 78 -1.62 -4.88 14.58
N LYS A 79 -0.67 -5.77 14.25
CA LYS A 79 -0.86 -7.23 14.38
C LYS A 79 -1.10 -7.61 15.86
N GLN A 80 -0.30 -7.08 16.77
CA GLN A 80 -0.46 -7.37 18.19
C GLN A 80 -1.79 -6.85 18.71
N PHE A 81 -2.16 -5.64 18.32
CA PHE A 81 -3.46 -5.07 18.65
C PHE A 81 -4.62 -5.99 18.19
N ALA A 82 -4.55 -6.50 16.95
CA ALA A 82 -5.59 -7.40 16.44
C ALA A 82 -5.66 -8.72 17.21
N VAL A 83 -4.50 -9.27 17.65
CA VAL A 83 -4.44 -10.51 18.43
C VAL A 83 -4.99 -10.32 19.85
N ASP A 84 -4.70 -9.17 20.46
CA ASP A 84 -5.09 -8.87 21.85
C ASP A 84 -6.53 -8.33 21.94
N SER A 85 -7.13 -7.93 20.83
CA SER A 85 -8.49 -7.41 20.79
C SER A 85 -9.51 -8.52 21.12
N PRO A 86 -10.53 -8.22 21.94
CA PRO A 86 -11.61 -9.16 22.19
C PRO A 86 -12.43 -9.39 20.92
N TYR A 87 -13.11 -10.54 20.85
CA TYR A 87 -14.12 -10.74 19.83
C TYR A 87 -15.29 -9.76 20.02
N PRO A 88 -15.97 -9.36 18.93
CA PRO A 88 -17.16 -8.52 19.01
C PRO A 88 -18.22 -9.15 19.93
N ASP A 89 -18.97 -8.31 20.65
CA ASP A 89 -20.10 -8.78 21.45
C ASP A 89 -21.22 -9.30 20.55
N ALA A 90 -22.00 -10.26 21.05
CA ALA A 90 -23.12 -10.83 20.27
C ALA A 90 -24.19 -9.79 19.88
N SER A 91 -24.31 -8.69 20.64
CA SER A 91 -25.20 -7.57 20.28
C SER A 91 -24.82 -6.85 18.99
N GLU A 92 -23.54 -6.90 18.60
CA GLU A 92 -23.06 -6.32 17.35
C GLU A 92 -23.68 -6.96 16.11
N LEU A 93 -24.20 -8.21 16.22
CA LEU A 93 -24.86 -8.89 15.10
C LEU A 93 -26.09 -8.18 14.55
N THR A 94 -26.69 -7.31 15.33
CA THR A 94 -27.94 -6.62 14.98
C THR A 94 -27.78 -5.11 14.89
N THR A 95 -26.55 -4.58 15.04
CA THR A 95 -26.25 -3.17 14.85
C THR A 95 -25.90 -2.87 13.41
N ASP A 96 -26.13 -1.65 12.98
CA ASP A 96 -25.75 -1.13 11.65
C ASP A 96 -26.28 -1.94 10.45
N LEU A 97 -27.39 -2.70 10.62
CA LEU A 97 -28.02 -3.46 9.54
C LEU A 97 -28.98 -2.61 8.71
N TYR A 98 -29.57 -1.58 9.30
CA TYR A 98 -30.49 -0.64 8.66
C TYR A 98 -30.29 0.76 9.26
N ASP A 99 -30.40 1.78 8.43
CA ASP A 99 -30.48 3.18 8.85
C ASP A 99 -31.87 3.52 9.47
#